data_27bdd39cc8a2f215cfa18f39068dff22
#
_entry.id   27bdd39cc8a2f215cfa18f39068dff22
#
_cell.length_a   1.000
_cell.length_b   1.000
_cell.length_c   1.000
_cell.angle_alpha   90.00
_cell.angle_beta   90.00
_cell.angle_gamma   90.00
#
_symmetry.space_group_name_H-M   'P 1'
#
loop_
_entity.id
_entity.type
_entity.pdbx_description
1 polymer ?
#
loop_
_entity_poly.entity_id
_entity_poly.type
_entity_poly.pdbx_seq_one_letter_code
_entity_poly.pdbx_strand_id
1 'polypeptide(L)'
;HHKLAGLTVKTSNLCSEITLPTGIDKEGKDRTAVCCLSSLNVEKYDEWKDDKNFIGDVMRFLDNVLSDFIKNAPDQFSDAKYSAEKERSVGLGVMGLHSYFQKNSIPLESVMSKVWNKKIFENIQTKVDAASKQLAEERGACPDAEEYGFKERFSNKTAIAPTASISIICGGTSPGVEPIAANSFTHKTLSGSFNVKNKYLTELLEKHNKNTDEIWSSITTNQGSVSHLDFLTQEEKDVFKTAFELDQRWLVCLLYTSPSPRD
;
A
#
# COMPACT_ATOMS: atom_id res chain seq x y z
N HIS A 1 -12.08 -11.18 13.44
CA HIS A 1 -13.36 -11.70 12.94
C HIS A 1 -13.27 -13.19 12.56
N HIS A 2 -12.17 -13.68 11.99
CA HIS A 2 -12.03 -15.10 11.61
C HIS A 2 -12.28 -16.06 12.79
N LYS A 3 -11.79 -15.72 13.99
CA LYS A 3 -12.07 -16.54 15.21
C LYS A 3 -13.55 -16.59 15.56
N LEU A 4 -14.27 -15.48 15.43
CA LEU A 4 -15.71 -15.42 15.70
C LEU A 4 -16.46 -16.33 14.72
N ALA A 5 -16.05 -16.32 13.45
CA ALA A 5 -16.66 -17.12 12.41
C ALA A 5 -16.22 -18.61 12.42
N GLY A 6 -15.31 -19.02 13.31
CA GLY A 6 -14.74 -20.36 13.31
C GLY A 6 -13.91 -20.69 12.06
N LEU A 7 -13.50 -19.67 11.33
CA LEU A 7 -12.73 -19.81 10.09
C LEU A 7 -11.24 -19.96 10.38
N THR A 8 -10.56 -20.78 9.59
CA THR A 8 -9.14 -21.07 9.75
C THR A 8 -8.34 -20.37 8.65
N VAL A 9 -7.29 -19.67 9.05
CA VAL A 9 -6.27 -19.14 8.15
C VAL A 9 -5.06 -20.07 8.21
N LYS A 10 -4.76 -20.78 7.12
CA LYS A 10 -3.63 -21.73 7.07
C LYS A 10 -2.38 -21.12 6.46
N THR A 11 -2.52 -20.09 5.61
CA THR A 11 -1.43 -19.45 4.91
C THR A 11 -1.80 -18.01 4.57
N SER A 12 -0.79 -17.21 4.22
CA SER A 12 -0.97 -15.91 3.59
C SER A 12 -0.89 -16.03 2.07
N ASN A 13 -1.15 -14.95 1.35
CA ASN A 13 -0.78 -14.82 -0.07
C ASN A 13 0.75 -14.74 -0.24
N LEU A 14 1.22 -14.69 -1.49
CA LEU A 14 2.64 -14.71 -1.85
C LEU A 14 3.46 -13.62 -1.13
N CYS A 15 2.94 -12.39 -1.09
CA CYS A 15 3.65 -11.24 -0.50
C CYS A 15 3.30 -11.01 0.99
N SER A 16 2.54 -11.90 1.60
CA SER A 16 2.17 -11.90 3.03
C SER A 16 1.38 -10.68 3.53
N GLU A 17 0.84 -9.86 2.62
CA GLU A 17 0.07 -8.66 2.97
C GLU A 17 -1.36 -8.93 3.41
N ILE A 18 -1.90 -10.11 3.10
CA ILE A 18 -3.27 -10.47 3.48
C ILE A 18 -3.37 -11.94 3.90
N THR A 19 -4.19 -12.18 4.91
CA THR A 19 -4.50 -13.52 5.41
C THR A 19 -6.01 -13.71 5.42
N LEU A 20 -6.49 -14.67 4.62
CA LEU A 20 -7.90 -14.96 4.46
C LEU A 20 -8.18 -16.42 4.80
N PRO A 21 -9.44 -16.77 5.13
CA PRO A 21 -9.83 -18.16 5.44
C PRO A 21 -9.52 -19.11 4.29
N THR A 22 -9.01 -20.29 4.64
CA THR A 22 -8.70 -21.37 3.71
C THR A 22 -9.03 -22.73 4.32
N GLY A 23 -9.36 -23.72 3.49
CA GLY A 23 -9.75 -25.07 3.93
C GLY A 23 -11.23 -25.18 4.27
N ILE A 24 -11.61 -26.29 4.84
CA ILE A 24 -13.03 -26.63 5.09
C ILE A 24 -13.63 -25.70 6.15
N ASP A 25 -14.72 -25.05 5.80
CA ASP A 25 -15.49 -24.21 6.72
C ASP A 25 -16.56 -25.04 7.47
N LYS A 26 -17.34 -24.36 8.31
CA LYS A 26 -18.39 -24.98 9.11
C LYS A 26 -19.55 -25.60 8.30
N GLU A 27 -19.73 -25.18 7.04
CA GLU A 27 -20.70 -25.72 6.10
C GLU A 27 -20.15 -26.96 5.36
N GLY A 28 -18.91 -27.36 5.66
CA GLY A 28 -18.23 -28.50 5.02
C GLY A 28 -17.73 -28.19 3.61
N LYS A 29 -17.66 -26.90 3.23
CA LYS A 29 -17.18 -26.45 1.92
C LYS A 29 -15.75 -25.94 2.00
N ASP A 30 -14.99 -26.15 0.93
CA ASP A 30 -13.62 -25.67 0.86
C ASP A 30 -13.57 -24.17 0.57
N ARG A 31 -12.71 -23.47 1.31
CA ARG A 31 -12.43 -22.05 1.14
C ARG A 31 -11.10 -21.88 0.40
N THR A 32 -11.17 -21.30 -0.77
CA THR A 32 -9.99 -20.86 -1.54
C THR A 32 -9.99 -19.35 -1.58
N ALA A 33 -9.05 -18.74 -0.85
CA ALA A 33 -9.02 -17.30 -0.68
C ALA A 33 -8.85 -16.53 -2.00
N VAL A 34 -9.68 -15.53 -2.19
CA VAL A 34 -9.61 -14.58 -3.32
C VAL A 34 -9.40 -13.18 -2.76
N CYS A 35 -8.33 -12.53 -3.19
CA CYS A 35 -8.03 -11.17 -2.79
C CYS A 35 -8.00 -10.22 -3.98
N CYS A 36 -8.83 -9.19 -3.92
CA CYS A 36 -8.88 -8.11 -4.89
C CYS A 36 -8.17 -6.88 -4.30
N LEU A 37 -7.01 -6.53 -4.88
CA LEU A 37 -6.13 -5.48 -4.33
C LEU A 37 -6.15 -4.21 -5.17
N SER A 38 -6.00 -3.07 -4.49
CA SER A 38 -5.66 -1.78 -5.09
C SER A 38 -4.78 -0.97 -4.13
N SER A 39 -4.10 0.05 -4.64
CA SER A 39 -3.22 0.88 -3.83
C SER A 39 -3.38 2.36 -4.20
N LEU A 40 -3.63 3.19 -3.18
CA LEU A 40 -3.70 4.64 -3.31
C LEU A 40 -2.29 5.22 -3.41
N ASN A 41 -2.07 6.17 -4.32
CA ASN A 41 -0.80 6.89 -4.36
C ASN A 41 -0.79 8.02 -3.33
N VAL A 42 -0.22 7.78 -2.14
CA VAL A 42 -0.14 8.78 -1.06
C VAL A 42 0.90 9.87 -1.32
N GLU A 43 1.77 9.74 -2.30
CA GLU A 43 2.57 10.88 -2.76
C GLU A 43 1.67 12.03 -3.21
N LYS A 44 0.46 11.70 -3.71
CA LYS A 44 -0.60 12.61 -4.14
C LYS A 44 -1.66 12.85 -3.07
N TYR A 45 -1.38 12.52 -1.80
CA TYR A 45 -2.35 12.59 -0.71
C TYR A 45 -3.07 13.95 -0.62
N ASP A 46 -2.32 15.05 -0.74
CA ASP A 46 -2.88 16.39 -0.64
C ASP A 46 -3.85 16.76 -1.78
N GLU A 47 -3.80 16.03 -2.91
CA GLU A 47 -4.68 16.24 -4.05
C GLU A 47 -6.05 15.56 -3.86
N TRP A 48 -6.12 14.47 -3.08
CA TRP A 48 -7.34 13.67 -2.93
C TRP A 48 -7.85 13.51 -1.50
N LYS A 49 -7.09 13.91 -0.47
CA LYS A 49 -7.45 13.70 0.94
C LYS A 49 -8.82 14.27 1.33
N ASP A 50 -9.22 15.38 0.71
CA ASP A 50 -10.47 16.08 1.01
C ASP A 50 -11.62 15.69 0.07
N ASP A 51 -11.34 14.88 -0.96
CA ASP A 51 -12.37 14.32 -1.83
C ASP A 51 -13.20 13.29 -1.06
N LYS A 52 -14.50 13.54 -0.97
CA LYS A 52 -15.43 12.69 -0.21
C LYS A 52 -15.76 11.39 -0.93
N ASN A 53 -15.63 11.35 -2.25
CA ASN A 53 -16.06 10.22 -3.08
C ASN A 53 -14.90 9.32 -3.47
N PHE A 54 -13.69 9.84 -3.60
CA PHE A 54 -12.54 9.14 -4.19
C PHE A 54 -12.32 7.73 -3.62
N ILE A 55 -12.18 7.59 -2.30
CA ILE A 55 -11.98 6.27 -1.67
C ILE A 55 -13.25 5.40 -1.80
N GLY A 56 -14.42 5.98 -1.68
CA GLY A 56 -15.69 5.29 -1.89
C GLY A 56 -15.81 4.70 -3.30
N ASP A 57 -15.40 5.45 -4.32
CA ASP A 57 -15.41 4.99 -5.71
C ASP A 57 -14.39 3.87 -5.96
N VAL A 58 -13.21 3.95 -5.35
CA VAL A 58 -12.21 2.85 -5.40
C VAL A 58 -12.75 1.58 -4.73
N MET A 59 -13.39 1.69 -3.57
CA MET A 59 -14.01 0.53 -2.89
C MET A 59 -15.15 -0.06 -3.72
N ARG A 60 -15.96 0.78 -4.35
CA ARG A 60 -17.02 0.34 -5.28
C ARG A 60 -16.45 -0.35 -6.53
N PHE A 61 -15.34 0.16 -7.05
CA PHE A 61 -14.63 -0.48 -8.15
C PHE A 61 -14.15 -1.89 -7.77
N LEU A 62 -13.53 -2.04 -6.60
CA LEU A 62 -13.08 -3.35 -6.10
C LEU A 62 -14.27 -4.31 -5.90
N ASP A 63 -15.41 -3.84 -5.38
CA ASP A 63 -16.63 -4.63 -5.26
C ASP A 63 -17.17 -5.08 -6.61
N ASN A 64 -17.08 -4.22 -7.64
CA ASN A 64 -17.49 -4.57 -9.00
C ASN A 64 -16.57 -5.62 -9.62
N VAL A 65 -15.24 -5.50 -9.47
CA VAL A 65 -14.27 -6.50 -9.95
C VAL A 65 -14.53 -7.86 -9.31
N LEU A 66 -14.78 -7.88 -8.00
CA LEU A 66 -15.09 -9.10 -7.27
C LEU A 66 -16.44 -9.70 -7.73
N SER A 67 -17.43 -8.86 -7.98
CA SER A 67 -18.74 -9.30 -8.49
C SER A 67 -18.63 -9.88 -9.91
N ASP A 68 -17.79 -9.30 -10.75
CA ASP A 68 -17.51 -9.82 -12.10
C ASP A 68 -16.82 -11.19 -12.03
N PHE A 69 -15.83 -11.35 -11.16
CA PHE A 69 -15.19 -12.65 -10.92
C PHE A 69 -16.20 -13.70 -10.45
N ILE A 70 -17.03 -13.41 -9.45
CA ILE A 70 -18.04 -14.33 -8.92
C ILE A 70 -19.00 -14.78 -10.03
N LYS A 71 -19.41 -13.85 -10.90
CA LYS A 71 -20.34 -14.13 -11.99
C LYS A 71 -19.73 -14.95 -13.14
N ASN A 72 -18.50 -14.61 -13.53
CA ASN A 72 -17.92 -15.05 -14.80
C ASN A 72 -16.78 -16.07 -14.67
N ALA A 73 -16.28 -16.34 -13.43
CA ALA A 73 -15.22 -17.35 -13.25
C ALA A 73 -15.70 -18.75 -13.68
N PRO A 74 -14.85 -19.52 -14.38
CA PRO A 74 -15.16 -20.88 -14.79
C PRO A 74 -15.47 -21.81 -13.61
N ASP A 75 -16.23 -22.89 -13.82
CA ASP A 75 -16.69 -23.81 -12.77
C ASP A 75 -15.55 -24.52 -12.03
N GLN A 76 -14.38 -24.70 -12.65
CA GLN A 76 -13.20 -25.20 -11.96
C GLN A 76 -12.69 -24.32 -10.82
N PHE A 77 -13.16 -23.07 -10.74
CA PHE A 77 -12.88 -22.13 -9.64
C PHE A 77 -14.04 -22.05 -8.63
N SER A 78 -14.88 -23.10 -8.52
CA SER A 78 -16.07 -23.13 -7.65
C SER A 78 -15.76 -22.73 -6.19
N ASP A 79 -14.66 -23.25 -5.62
CA ASP A 79 -14.28 -22.97 -4.24
C ASP A 79 -13.81 -21.53 -4.04
N ALA A 80 -13.13 -20.97 -5.05
CA ALA A 80 -12.75 -19.57 -5.06
C ALA A 80 -13.97 -18.64 -5.23
N LYS A 81 -14.93 -19.00 -6.10
CA LYS A 81 -16.21 -18.28 -6.22
C LYS A 81 -16.99 -18.29 -4.91
N TYR A 82 -17.10 -19.45 -4.30
CA TYR A 82 -17.76 -19.60 -3.01
C TYR A 82 -17.11 -18.72 -1.92
N SER A 83 -15.78 -18.75 -1.81
CA SER A 83 -15.04 -17.88 -0.87
C SER A 83 -15.30 -16.41 -1.15
N ALA A 84 -15.20 -16.01 -2.42
CA ALA A 84 -15.43 -14.63 -2.83
C ALA A 84 -16.86 -14.15 -2.52
N GLU A 85 -17.86 -14.98 -2.69
CA GLU A 85 -19.27 -14.70 -2.32
C GLU A 85 -19.44 -14.50 -0.82
N LYS A 86 -18.86 -15.41 -0.02
CA LYS A 86 -19.01 -15.42 1.45
C LYS A 86 -18.30 -14.24 2.09
N GLU A 87 -17.08 -13.97 1.69
CA GLU A 87 -16.18 -13.00 2.34
C GLU A 87 -16.26 -11.61 1.72
N ARG A 88 -16.38 -11.54 0.41
CA ARG A 88 -16.19 -10.31 -0.37
C ARG A 88 -14.95 -9.53 0.05
N SER A 89 -13.85 -10.24 0.28
CA SER A 89 -12.60 -9.64 0.77
C SER A 89 -11.93 -8.78 -0.30
N VAL A 90 -11.56 -7.58 0.08
CA VAL A 90 -10.75 -6.66 -0.72
C VAL A 90 -9.57 -6.16 0.11
N GLY A 91 -8.56 -5.65 -0.55
CA GLY A 91 -7.38 -5.11 0.11
C GLY A 91 -6.98 -3.77 -0.51
N LEU A 92 -7.50 -2.67 0.03
CA LEU A 92 -7.05 -1.34 -0.34
C LEU A 92 -5.81 -0.98 0.48
N GLY A 93 -4.70 -0.74 -0.20
CA GLY A 93 -3.44 -0.33 0.39
C GLY A 93 -2.97 1.02 -0.11
N VAL A 94 -1.68 1.27 0.06
CA VAL A 94 -1.03 2.51 -0.37
C VAL A 94 0.28 2.21 -1.09
N MET A 95 0.75 3.17 -1.88
CA MET A 95 2.12 3.30 -2.38
C MET A 95 2.54 4.76 -2.25
N GLY A 96 3.83 5.03 -2.27
CA GLY A 96 4.35 6.40 -2.26
C GLY A 96 4.49 7.02 -0.89
N LEU A 97 4.49 6.25 0.21
CA LEU A 97 4.61 6.84 1.56
C LEU A 97 5.97 7.52 1.76
N HIS A 98 7.08 6.87 1.38
CA HIS A 98 8.40 7.49 1.50
C HIS A 98 8.53 8.70 0.54
N SER A 99 8.00 8.59 -0.68
CA SER A 99 7.96 9.73 -1.62
C SER A 99 7.17 10.92 -1.07
N TYR A 100 6.07 10.68 -0.36
CA TYR A 100 5.33 11.74 0.34
C TYR A 100 6.19 12.43 1.40
N PHE A 101 6.93 11.64 2.19
CA PHE A 101 7.82 12.18 3.20
C PHE A 101 8.94 13.02 2.57
N GLN A 102 9.58 12.53 1.52
CA GLN A 102 10.63 13.27 0.81
C GLN A 102 10.10 14.56 0.18
N LYS A 103 8.92 14.52 -0.46
CA LYS A 103 8.22 15.70 -0.99
C LYS A 103 8.03 16.80 0.05
N ASN A 104 7.74 16.41 1.28
CA ASN A 104 7.46 17.33 2.39
C ASN A 104 8.68 17.56 3.31
N SER A 105 9.89 17.16 2.88
CA SER A 105 11.12 17.29 3.66
C SER A 105 11.01 16.68 5.07
N ILE A 106 10.37 15.51 5.17
CA ILE A 106 10.17 14.78 6.43
C ILE A 106 11.13 13.59 6.45
N PRO A 107 12.12 13.52 7.33
CA PRO A 107 12.91 12.31 7.51
C PRO A 107 12.02 11.14 7.97
N LEU A 108 12.21 9.95 7.40
CA LEU A 108 11.45 8.76 7.81
C LEU A 108 11.72 8.41 9.28
N GLU A 109 12.94 8.60 9.76
CA GLU A 109 13.35 8.42 11.16
C GLU A 109 13.03 9.65 12.01
N SER A 110 11.78 10.12 12.00
CA SER A 110 11.36 11.29 12.75
C SER A 110 10.01 11.12 13.43
N VAL A 111 9.73 11.94 14.42
CA VAL A 111 8.41 12.00 15.06
C VAL A 111 7.35 12.45 14.06
N MET A 112 7.72 13.35 13.13
CA MET A 112 6.79 13.85 12.12
C MET A 112 6.34 12.77 11.14
N SER A 113 7.20 11.82 10.79
CA SER A 113 6.79 10.68 9.97
C SER A 113 5.70 9.85 10.63
N LYS A 114 5.78 9.61 11.94
CA LYS A 114 4.73 8.92 12.73
C LYS A 114 3.42 9.71 12.75
N VAL A 115 3.49 11.02 12.95
CA VAL A 115 2.30 11.89 12.96
C VAL A 115 1.59 11.85 11.61
N TRP A 116 2.33 12.00 10.51
CA TRP A 116 1.75 11.96 9.17
C TRP A 116 1.27 10.56 8.79
N ASN A 117 2.01 9.52 9.13
CA ASN A 117 1.57 8.14 8.94
C ASN A 117 0.20 7.91 9.58
N LYS A 118 0.08 8.23 10.87
CA LYS A 118 -1.19 8.10 11.59
C LYS A 118 -2.31 8.89 10.91
N LYS A 119 -2.08 10.16 10.59
CA LYS A 119 -3.07 11.04 9.95
C LYS A 119 -3.55 10.49 8.59
N ILE A 120 -2.63 10.01 7.75
CA ILE A 120 -2.94 9.47 6.42
C ILE A 120 -3.80 8.21 6.58
N PHE A 121 -3.36 7.26 7.41
CA PHE A 121 -4.05 5.98 7.54
C PHE A 121 -5.39 6.09 8.28
N GLU A 122 -5.52 6.96 9.29
CA GLU A 122 -6.82 7.24 9.93
C GLU A 122 -7.83 7.83 8.94
N ASN A 123 -7.41 8.75 8.06
CA ASN A 123 -8.28 9.28 7.02
C ASN A 123 -8.72 8.18 6.04
N ILE A 124 -7.79 7.34 5.59
CA ILE A 124 -8.10 6.22 4.69
C ILE A 124 -9.05 5.24 5.38
N GLN A 125 -8.75 4.79 6.59
CA GLN A 125 -9.56 3.81 7.33
C GLN A 125 -10.98 4.33 7.55
N THR A 126 -11.13 5.57 7.98
CA THR A 126 -12.46 6.18 8.19
C THR A 126 -13.30 6.15 6.93
N LYS A 127 -12.72 6.51 5.78
CA LYS A 127 -13.43 6.52 4.49
C LYS A 127 -13.71 5.12 3.95
N VAL A 128 -12.81 4.18 4.15
CA VAL A 128 -12.99 2.76 3.78
C VAL A 128 -14.12 2.12 4.60
N ASP A 129 -14.17 2.38 5.90
CA ASP A 129 -15.24 1.87 6.77
C ASP A 129 -16.61 2.47 6.39
N ALA A 130 -16.65 3.76 6.10
CA ALA A 130 -17.87 4.39 5.62
C ALA A 130 -18.35 3.81 4.28
N ALA A 131 -17.41 3.59 3.34
CA ALA A 131 -17.72 3.00 2.04
C ALA A 131 -18.23 1.56 2.16
N SER A 132 -17.64 0.74 3.04
CA SER A 132 -18.10 -0.64 3.27
C SER A 132 -19.52 -0.68 3.81
N LYS A 133 -19.85 0.18 4.78
CA LYS A 133 -21.21 0.28 5.33
C LYS A 133 -22.21 0.77 4.30
N GLN A 134 -21.86 1.81 3.55
CA GLN A 134 -22.70 2.32 2.47
C GLN A 134 -22.97 1.24 1.41
N LEU A 135 -21.95 0.53 0.96
CA LEU A 135 -22.11 -0.55 -0.01
C LEU A 135 -22.92 -1.74 0.57
N ALA A 136 -22.82 -2.01 1.87
CA ALA A 136 -23.67 -3.00 2.51
C ALA A 136 -25.16 -2.58 2.53
N GLU A 137 -25.45 -1.31 2.71
CA GLU A 137 -26.82 -0.77 2.60
C GLU A 137 -27.37 -0.84 1.17
N GLU A 138 -26.53 -0.54 0.18
CA GLU A 138 -26.94 -0.52 -1.23
C GLU A 138 -27.05 -1.92 -1.87
N ARG A 139 -26.20 -2.88 -1.46
CA ARG A 139 -25.98 -4.15 -2.16
C ARG A 139 -26.07 -5.39 -1.26
N GLY A 140 -26.33 -5.21 0.02
CA GLY A 140 -26.30 -6.24 1.04
C GLY A 140 -24.90 -6.41 1.68
N ALA A 141 -24.87 -6.83 2.92
CA ALA A 141 -23.64 -7.22 3.62
C ALA A 141 -23.05 -8.49 2.99
N CYS A 142 -21.75 -8.76 3.20
CA CYS A 142 -21.21 -10.07 2.86
C CYS A 142 -21.74 -11.12 3.83
N PRO A 143 -22.02 -12.35 3.38
CA PRO A 143 -22.61 -13.39 4.21
C PRO A 143 -21.84 -13.68 5.51
N ASP A 144 -20.51 -13.68 5.45
CA ASP A 144 -19.67 -13.93 6.63
C ASP A 144 -19.74 -12.78 7.67
N ALA A 145 -20.04 -11.55 7.28
CA ALA A 145 -20.29 -10.46 8.22
C ALA A 145 -21.72 -10.46 8.75
N GLU A 146 -22.69 -10.68 7.88
CA GLU A 146 -24.13 -10.68 8.20
C GLU A 146 -24.48 -11.73 9.25
N GLU A 147 -23.88 -12.92 9.15
CA GLU A 147 -24.08 -14.03 10.08
C GLU A 147 -23.75 -13.65 11.54
N TYR A 148 -22.79 -12.74 11.74
CA TYR A 148 -22.38 -12.24 13.06
C TYR A 148 -22.96 -10.87 13.40
N GLY A 149 -23.97 -10.41 12.65
CA GLY A 149 -24.68 -9.17 12.89
C GLY A 149 -23.94 -7.90 12.47
N PHE A 150 -22.88 -8.03 11.65
CA PHE A 150 -22.17 -6.90 11.12
C PHE A 150 -22.72 -6.48 9.75
N LYS A 151 -23.05 -5.20 9.60
CA LYS A 151 -23.49 -4.62 8.34
C LYS A 151 -22.28 -4.09 7.56
N GLU A 152 -21.46 -5.01 7.08
CA GLU A 152 -20.24 -4.69 6.31
C GLU A 152 -20.29 -5.38 4.94
N ARG A 153 -19.95 -4.65 3.89
CA ARG A 153 -19.88 -5.21 2.54
C ARG A 153 -18.71 -6.18 2.37
N PHE A 154 -17.63 -5.95 3.11
CA PHE A 154 -16.38 -6.67 3.01
C PHE A 154 -15.98 -7.26 4.37
N SER A 155 -15.55 -8.50 4.40
CA SER A 155 -14.99 -9.13 5.60
C SER A 155 -13.55 -8.65 5.86
N ASN A 156 -12.80 -8.32 4.82
CA ASN A 156 -11.49 -7.65 4.87
C ASN A 156 -11.50 -6.47 3.91
N LYS A 157 -10.91 -5.34 4.31
CA LYS A 157 -11.02 -4.07 3.59
C LYS A 157 -9.68 -3.52 3.14
N THR A 158 -8.63 -3.75 3.89
CA THR A 158 -7.32 -3.13 3.67
C THR A 158 -6.19 -4.14 3.65
N ALA A 159 -5.19 -3.89 2.80
CA ALA A 159 -3.95 -4.65 2.74
C ALA A 159 -2.87 -3.79 2.07
N ILE A 160 -1.66 -3.80 2.59
CA ILE A 160 -0.55 -3.03 2.01
C ILE A 160 0.28 -3.97 1.12
N ALA A 161 -0.05 -3.97 -0.16
CA ALA A 161 0.72 -4.72 -1.15
C ALA A 161 2.06 -4.04 -1.47
N PRO A 162 3.09 -4.79 -1.91
CA PRO A 162 4.41 -4.24 -2.22
C PRO A 162 4.43 -3.19 -3.33
N THR A 163 3.55 -3.28 -4.31
CA THR A 163 3.39 -2.34 -5.46
C THR A 163 4.66 -2.10 -6.28
N ALA A 164 5.59 -3.05 -6.31
CA ALA A 164 6.90 -2.90 -6.94
C ALA A 164 6.85 -2.45 -8.42
N SER A 165 5.89 -2.94 -9.20
CA SER A 165 5.74 -2.57 -10.62
C SER A 165 4.83 -1.37 -10.83
N ILE A 166 3.68 -1.32 -10.13
CA ILE A 166 2.71 -0.24 -10.36
C ILE A 166 3.22 1.11 -9.84
N SER A 167 4.07 1.13 -8.81
CA SER A 167 4.70 2.37 -8.32
C SER A 167 5.55 3.06 -9.40
N ILE A 168 6.22 2.29 -10.25
CA ILE A 168 6.98 2.80 -11.39
C ILE A 168 6.04 3.45 -12.42
N ILE A 169 4.94 2.75 -12.77
CA ILE A 169 3.94 3.24 -13.73
C ILE A 169 3.23 4.49 -13.19
N CYS A 170 2.99 4.53 -11.88
CA CYS A 170 2.33 5.66 -11.21
C CYS A 170 3.28 6.85 -10.91
N GLY A 171 4.24 7.10 -11.79
CA GLY A 171 5.12 8.26 -11.73
C GLY A 171 6.42 8.06 -10.95
N GLY A 172 6.87 6.81 -10.82
CA GLY A 172 8.12 6.48 -10.12
C GLY A 172 8.07 6.82 -8.63
N THR A 173 6.92 6.58 -8.00
CA THR A 173 6.75 6.75 -6.55
C THR A 173 7.38 5.59 -5.78
N SER A 174 7.58 5.74 -4.46
CA SER A 174 8.10 4.65 -3.63
C SER A 174 7.09 3.49 -3.53
N PRO A 175 7.55 2.22 -3.47
CA PRO A 175 6.65 1.08 -3.41
C PRO A 175 6.04 0.94 -2.01
N GLY A 176 4.73 0.68 -1.94
CA GLY A 176 4.01 0.46 -0.69
C GLY A 176 4.28 1.53 0.36
N VAL A 177 4.70 1.07 1.52
CA VAL A 177 5.20 1.89 2.65
C VAL A 177 6.72 1.81 2.77
N GLU A 178 7.39 1.14 1.84
CA GLU A 178 8.82 0.89 1.87
C GLU A 178 9.62 2.15 1.49
N PRO A 179 10.78 2.36 2.12
CA PRO A 179 11.72 3.37 1.67
C PRO A 179 12.36 2.96 0.34
N ILE A 180 12.76 3.95 -0.45
CA ILE A 180 13.48 3.68 -1.70
C ILE A 180 14.84 3.04 -1.43
N ALA A 181 15.23 2.12 -2.31
CA ALA A 181 16.50 1.40 -2.18
C ALA A 181 17.72 2.28 -2.52
N ALA A 182 17.55 3.25 -3.42
CA ALA A 182 18.61 4.15 -3.86
C ALA A 182 18.03 5.44 -4.45
N ASN A 183 18.72 6.57 -4.30
CA ASN A 183 18.33 7.86 -4.92
C ASN A 183 18.71 7.95 -6.40
N SER A 184 19.60 7.08 -6.86
CA SER A 184 19.97 6.94 -8.27
C SER A 184 20.30 5.49 -8.57
N PHE A 185 19.71 4.94 -9.63
CA PHE A 185 19.97 3.58 -10.07
C PHE A 185 19.67 3.39 -11.55
N THR A 186 20.25 2.33 -12.14
CA THR A 186 19.95 1.95 -13.51
C THR A 186 18.81 0.92 -13.54
N HIS A 187 17.68 1.29 -14.13
CA HIS A 187 16.58 0.38 -14.38
C HIS A 187 16.77 -0.29 -15.75
N LYS A 188 16.89 -1.62 -15.75
CA LYS A 188 17.02 -2.42 -16.97
C LYS A 188 15.66 -2.96 -17.39
N THR A 189 15.29 -2.72 -18.64
CA THR A 189 14.07 -3.24 -19.27
C THR A 189 14.42 -3.96 -20.57
N LEU A 190 13.43 -4.61 -21.18
CA LEU A 190 13.60 -5.21 -22.51
C LEU A 190 13.92 -4.18 -23.60
N SER A 191 13.51 -2.93 -23.39
CA SER A 191 13.74 -1.80 -24.32
C SER A 191 15.08 -1.09 -24.10
N GLY A 192 15.84 -1.43 -23.04
CA GLY A 192 17.10 -0.78 -22.74
C GLY A 192 17.31 -0.50 -21.25
N SER A 193 18.34 0.29 -20.97
CA SER A 193 18.71 0.71 -19.63
C SER A 193 18.42 2.19 -19.43
N PHE A 194 17.72 2.53 -18.35
CA PHE A 194 17.35 3.90 -18.03
C PHE A 194 17.92 4.29 -16.66
N ASN A 195 18.53 5.44 -16.57
CA ASN A 195 18.97 5.99 -15.29
C ASN A 195 17.78 6.67 -14.62
N VAL A 196 17.40 6.16 -13.46
CA VAL A 196 16.35 6.73 -12.62
C VAL A 196 17.00 7.60 -11.56
N LYS A 197 16.55 8.84 -11.44
CA LYS A 197 16.98 9.82 -10.45
C LYS A 197 15.79 10.16 -9.55
N ASN A 198 16.03 10.27 -8.24
CA ASN A 198 14.99 10.69 -7.29
C ASN A 198 14.60 12.15 -7.60
N LYS A 199 13.32 12.36 -7.94
CA LYS A 199 12.82 13.67 -8.36
C LYS A 199 12.92 14.75 -7.27
N TYR A 200 12.66 14.39 -6.00
CA TYR A 200 12.75 15.35 -4.88
C TYR A 200 14.19 15.69 -4.52
N LEU A 201 15.10 14.73 -4.67
CA LEU A 201 16.52 15.02 -4.58
C LEU A 201 17.00 15.90 -5.74
N THR A 202 16.47 15.70 -6.96
CA THR A 202 16.75 16.58 -8.10
C THR A 202 16.39 18.03 -7.77
N GLU A 203 15.18 18.27 -7.25
CA GLU A 203 14.73 19.60 -6.82
C GLU A 203 15.64 20.22 -5.74
N LEU A 204 16.10 19.40 -4.78
CA LEU A 204 17.02 19.84 -3.74
C LEU A 204 18.38 20.22 -4.33
N LEU A 205 18.93 19.36 -5.19
CA LEU A 205 20.22 19.63 -5.87
C LEU A 205 20.17 20.89 -6.76
N GLU A 206 19.03 21.16 -7.39
CA GLU A 206 18.80 22.39 -8.16
C GLU A 206 18.84 23.63 -7.25
N LYS A 207 18.20 23.59 -6.08
CA LYS A 207 18.27 24.68 -5.09
C LYS A 207 19.68 24.97 -4.63
N HIS A 208 20.52 23.95 -4.53
CA HIS A 208 21.94 24.09 -4.20
C HIS A 208 22.84 24.41 -5.41
N ASN A 209 22.29 24.53 -6.63
CA ASN A 209 23.04 24.63 -7.88
C ASN A 209 24.05 23.49 -8.09
N LYS A 210 23.68 22.28 -7.68
CA LYS A 210 24.48 21.04 -7.69
C LYS A 210 23.85 19.90 -8.49
N ASN A 211 22.82 20.16 -9.29
CA ASN A 211 22.20 19.15 -10.16
C ASN A 211 23.08 18.91 -11.40
N THR A 212 24.21 18.23 -11.23
CA THR A 212 25.18 17.92 -12.27
C THR A 212 25.38 16.40 -12.41
N ASP A 213 25.89 15.97 -13.57
CA ASP A 213 26.14 14.56 -13.83
C ASP A 213 27.25 13.98 -12.93
N GLU A 214 28.22 14.80 -12.51
CA GLU A 214 29.27 14.40 -11.56
C GLU A 214 28.66 14.05 -10.20
N ILE A 215 27.73 14.88 -9.69
CA ILE A 215 27.04 14.61 -8.42
C ILE A 215 26.18 13.34 -8.52
N TRP A 216 25.42 13.16 -9.61
CA TRP A 216 24.63 11.95 -9.82
C TRP A 216 25.51 10.71 -9.98
N SER A 217 26.64 10.82 -10.65
CA SER A 217 27.63 9.73 -10.74
C SER A 217 28.18 9.36 -9.37
N SER A 218 28.51 10.34 -8.53
CA SER A 218 28.98 10.10 -7.17
C SER A 218 27.92 9.43 -6.31
N ILE A 219 26.65 9.85 -6.39
CA ILE A 219 25.52 9.21 -5.69
C ILE A 219 25.38 7.75 -6.13
N THR A 220 25.42 7.48 -7.42
CA THR A 220 25.34 6.11 -7.97
C THR A 220 26.51 5.24 -7.49
N THR A 221 27.72 5.76 -7.50
CA THR A 221 28.91 5.05 -7.00
C THR A 221 28.82 4.76 -5.51
N ASN A 222 28.17 5.63 -4.73
CA ASN A 222 27.91 5.43 -3.30
C ASN A 222 26.56 4.72 -3.05
N GLN A 223 26.16 3.79 -3.92
CA GLN A 223 24.97 2.95 -3.76
C GLN A 223 23.66 3.75 -3.62
N GLY A 224 23.58 4.91 -4.21
CA GLY A 224 22.43 5.79 -4.14
C GLY A 224 22.33 6.64 -2.87
N SER A 225 23.31 6.58 -1.99
CA SER A 225 23.40 7.40 -0.76
C SER A 225 23.83 8.83 -1.05
N VAL A 226 23.34 9.78 -0.24
CA VAL A 226 23.73 11.19 -0.24
C VAL A 226 24.63 11.54 0.95
N SER A 227 25.01 10.59 1.78
CA SER A 227 25.72 10.82 3.04
C SER A 227 27.07 11.53 2.87
N HIS A 228 27.74 11.29 1.74
CA HIS A 228 29.06 11.85 1.38
C HIS A 228 29.01 13.28 0.83
N LEU A 229 27.81 13.83 0.58
CA LEU A 229 27.68 15.17 -0.02
C LEU A 229 27.79 16.26 1.06
N ASP A 230 28.97 16.87 1.20
CA ASP A 230 29.26 17.81 2.30
C ASP A 230 28.47 19.12 2.22
N PHE A 231 27.94 19.48 1.06
CA PHE A 231 27.13 20.69 0.88
C PHE A 231 25.68 20.53 1.36
N LEU A 232 25.21 19.30 1.65
CA LEU A 232 23.90 19.05 2.23
C LEU A 232 23.97 19.10 3.75
N THR A 233 22.96 19.71 4.37
CA THR A 233 22.79 19.66 5.82
C THR A 233 22.45 18.25 6.30
N GLN A 234 22.63 17.98 7.60
CA GLN A 234 22.28 16.66 8.15
C GLN A 234 20.78 16.39 7.99
N GLU A 235 19.92 17.38 8.17
CA GLU A 235 18.47 17.26 8.00
C GLU A 235 18.11 16.88 6.55
N GLU A 236 18.72 17.50 5.56
CA GLU A 236 18.54 17.15 4.16
C GLU A 236 19.02 15.73 3.85
N LYS A 237 20.16 15.31 4.39
CA LYS A 237 20.67 13.94 4.25
C LYS A 237 19.69 12.93 4.88
N ASP A 238 19.12 13.21 6.04
CA ASP A 238 18.20 12.33 6.73
C ASP A 238 16.88 12.13 5.96
N VAL A 239 16.42 13.11 5.20
CA VAL A 239 15.25 12.99 4.30
C VAL A 239 15.52 11.99 3.16
N PHE A 240 16.74 11.94 2.65
CA PHE A 240 17.12 11.15 1.48
C PHE A 240 17.91 9.87 1.82
N LYS A 241 17.89 9.42 3.08
CA LYS A 241 18.40 8.10 3.43
C LYS A 241 17.73 7.00 2.62
N THR A 242 18.53 6.08 2.13
CA THR A 242 18.06 4.88 1.43
C THR A 242 17.57 3.82 2.43
N ALA A 243 16.87 2.81 1.94
CA ALA A 243 16.41 1.69 2.76
C ALA A 243 17.54 1.00 3.55
N PHE A 244 18.76 1.02 3.00
CA PHE A 244 19.92 0.37 3.64
C PHE A 244 20.60 1.24 4.71
N GLU A 245 20.30 2.54 4.74
CA GLU A 245 20.82 3.48 5.74
C GLU A 245 19.86 3.68 6.92
N LEU A 246 18.60 3.28 6.75
CA LEU A 246 17.55 3.45 7.75
C LEU A 246 17.57 2.33 8.80
N ASP A 247 17.30 2.69 10.05
CA ASP A 247 17.00 1.72 11.09
C ASP A 247 15.60 1.11 10.84
N GLN A 248 15.56 -0.16 10.48
CA GLN A 248 14.34 -0.89 10.13
C GLN A 248 13.28 -0.92 11.25
N ARG A 249 13.67 -0.65 12.50
CA ARG A 249 12.73 -0.50 13.62
C ARG A 249 11.75 0.66 13.40
N TRP A 250 12.16 1.70 12.70
CA TRP A 250 11.26 2.80 12.33
C TRP A 250 10.19 2.34 11.36
N LEU A 251 10.55 1.55 10.35
CA LEU A 251 9.60 1.01 9.39
C LEU A 251 8.59 0.08 10.08
N VAL A 252 9.06 -0.81 10.95
CA VAL A 252 8.18 -1.67 11.76
C VAL A 252 7.25 -0.82 12.65
N CYS A 253 7.77 0.24 13.26
CA CYS A 253 6.97 1.15 14.08
C CYS A 253 5.89 1.86 13.25
N LEU A 254 6.19 2.33 12.04
CA LEU A 254 5.21 2.97 11.15
C LEU A 254 4.12 1.96 10.73
N LEU A 255 4.48 0.73 10.38
CA LEU A 255 3.54 -0.33 10.06
C LEU A 255 2.64 -0.71 11.23
N TYR A 256 3.20 -0.76 12.45
CA TYR A 256 2.44 -1.08 13.66
C TYR A 256 1.47 0.05 14.07
N THR A 257 1.83 1.29 13.82
CA THR A 257 1.00 2.46 14.14
C THR A 257 0.04 2.86 13.01
N SER A 258 0.13 2.24 11.85
CA SER A 258 -0.89 2.35 10.82
C SER A 258 -2.12 1.57 11.28
N PRO A 259 -3.35 2.12 11.21
CA PRO A 259 -4.54 1.33 11.44
C PRO A 259 -4.52 0.11 10.52
N SER A 260 -4.34 -1.03 11.12
CA SER A 260 -4.26 -2.31 10.42
C SER A 260 -5.52 -3.11 10.72
N PRO A 261 -5.99 -3.97 9.79
CA PRO A 261 -7.09 -4.88 10.08
C PRO A 261 -6.80 -5.88 11.23
N ARG A 262 -5.67 -5.73 11.89
CA ARG A 262 -5.28 -6.57 13.05
C ARG A 262 -5.83 -6.06 14.38
N ASP A 263 -6.34 -4.83 14.45
CA ASP A 263 -6.97 -4.23 15.62
C ASP A 263 -8.52 -4.34 15.50
#